data_212a1a0f0aa0e8c2aa76f578dcf6fb62
#
_entry.id   212a1a0f0aa0e8c2aa76f578dcf6fb62
#
_cell.length_a   1.000
_cell.length_b   1.000
_cell.length_c   1.000
_cell.angle_alpha   90.00
_cell.angle_beta   90.00
_cell.angle_gamma   90.00
#
_symmetry.space_group_name_H-M   'P 1'
#
loop_
_entity.id
_entity.type
_entity.pdbx_description
1 polymer ?
#
loop_
_entity_poly.entity_id
_entity_poly.type
_entity_poly.pdbx_seq_one_letter_code
_entity_poly.pdbx_strand_id
1 'polypeptide(L)'
;MRIESPQNPRVKALAALKERKERERTGRFLVEGRREVERALEAGLSLETLLLGPKARPEDRALAGGAEVLELSERALARVSARENPAQVLGVFRLPRRSLAGVTLGAAPLVLVLLGLEKPGNLGAILRAADGAGADLVLVAEGVDLFSPQVIRNSTGAVFALPVYPVAEEEAARFLE
;
A
#
# COMPACT_ATOMS: atom_id res chain seq x y z
N MET A 1 12.14 18.39 8.22
CA MET A 1 12.88 18.95 7.05
C MET A 1 11.88 19.31 5.96
N ARG A 2 12.08 20.45 5.30
CA ARG A 2 11.25 20.90 4.19
C ARG A 2 12.02 20.85 2.86
N ILE A 3 11.39 20.35 1.81
CA ILE A 3 11.95 20.23 0.46
C ILE A 3 11.08 21.00 -0.52
N GLU A 4 11.67 22.00 -1.17
CA GLU A 4 10.98 22.88 -2.11
C GLU A 4 11.08 22.40 -3.55
N SER A 5 12.23 21.88 -3.96
CA SER A 5 12.51 21.56 -5.36
C SER A 5 12.05 20.16 -5.76
N PRO A 6 11.29 20.03 -6.85
CA PRO A 6 10.98 18.74 -7.45
C PRO A 6 12.21 18.03 -8.02
N GLN A 7 13.33 18.74 -8.19
CA GLN A 7 14.61 18.18 -8.66
C GLN A 7 15.48 17.63 -7.52
N ASN A 8 15.08 17.83 -6.27
CA ASN A 8 15.80 17.27 -5.14
C ASN A 8 15.95 15.75 -5.32
N PRO A 9 17.14 15.17 -5.12
CA PRO A 9 17.38 13.74 -5.29
C PRO A 9 16.43 12.86 -4.47
N ARG A 10 16.06 13.33 -3.29
CA ARG A 10 15.13 12.63 -2.41
C ARG A 10 13.70 12.60 -2.99
N VAL A 11 13.26 13.71 -3.58
CA VAL A 11 11.96 13.78 -4.26
C VAL A 11 11.95 12.86 -5.48
N LYS A 12 13.03 12.81 -6.24
CA LYS A 12 13.16 11.89 -7.38
C LYS A 12 13.09 10.43 -6.94
N ALA A 13 13.77 10.07 -5.85
CA ALA A 13 13.74 8.72 -5.30
C ALA A 13 12.33 8.34 -4.82
N LEU A 14 11.62 9.26 -4.17
CA LEU A 14 10.24 9.04 -3.75
C LEU A 14 9.30 8.88 -4.94
N ALA A 15 9.43 9.70 -5.96
CA ALA A 15 8.63 9.60 -7.18
C ALA A 15 8.86 8.29 -7.93
N ALA A 16 10.06 7.75 -7.89
CA ALA A 16 10.41 6.47 -8.50
C ALA A 16 9.65 5.28 -7.88
N LEU A 17 9.17 5.39 -6.65
CA LEU A 17 8.37 4.35 -5.99
C LEU A 17 6.99 4.11 -6.65
N LYS A 18 6.57 4.93 -7.58
CA LYS A 18 5.42 4.66 -8.44
C LYS A 18 5.65 3.43 -9.34
N GLU A 19 6.90 3.14 -9.64
CA GLU A 19 7.31 2.01 -10.47
C GLU A 19 7.55 0.74 -9.62
N ARG A 20 6.98 -0.37 -10.04
CA ARG A 20 7.12 -1.67 -9.36
C ARG A 20 8.59 -2.06 -9.13
N LYS A 21 9.41 -1.91 -10.17
CA LYS A 21 10.86 -2.24 -10.12
C LYS A 21 11.57 -1.52 -8.97
N GLU A 22 11.26 -0.25 -8.76
CA GLU A 22 11.87 0.54 -7.69
C GLU A 22 11.35 0.13 -6.31
N ARG A 23 10.08 -0.21 -6.19
CA ARG A 23 9.54 -0.76 -4.93
C ARG A 23 10.22 -2.07 -4.55
N GLU A 24 10.36 -2.97 -5.50
CA GLU A 24 11.05 -4.26 -5.27
C GLU A 24 12.53 -4.07 -4.94
N ARG A 25 13.21 -3.18 -5.66
CA ARG A 25 14.63 -2.88 -5.42
C ARG A 25 14.89 -2.27 -4.04
N THR A 26 14.04 -1.36 -3.59
CA THR A 26 14.21 -0.62 -2.34
C THR A 26 13.52 -1.28 -1.15
N GLY A 27 12.61 -2.19 -1.38
CA GLY A 27 11.76 -2.76 -0.33
C GLY A 27 10.78 -1.76 0.27
N ARG A 28 10.41 -0.71 -0.48
CA ARG A 28 9.56 0.39 -0.02
C ARG A 28 8.43 0.65 -0.98
N PHE A 29 7.34 1.23 -0.49
CA PHE A 29 6.23 1.69 -1.31
C PHE A 29 5.58 2.93 -0.74
N LEU A 30 4.85 3.66 -1.58
CA LEU A 30 4.11 4.85 -1.20
C LEU A 30 2.64 4.51 -0.92
N VAL A 31 2.15 5.06 0.17
CA VAL A 31 0.72 5.11 0.49
C VAL A 31 0.27 6.55 0.42
N GLU A 32 -0.66 6.85 -0.47
CA GLU A 32 -1.15 8.21 -0.71
C GLU A 32 -2.57 8.38 -0.19
N GLY A 33 -2.75 9.33 0.70
CA GLY A 33 -4.01 9.66 1.34
C GLY A 33 -3.98 9.41 2.84
N ARG A 34 -4.56 10.33 3.61
CA ARG A 34 -4.62 10.22 5.08
C ARG A 34 -5.25 8.91 5.54
N ARG A 35 -6.44 8.60 4.99
CA ARG A 35 -7.18 7.38 5.35
C ARG A 35 -6.38 6.12 5.05
N GLU A 36 -5.75 6.06 3.90
CA GLU A 36 -4.94 4.93 3.48
C GLU A 36 -3.70 4.77 4.37
N VAL A 37 -3.05 5.88 4.75
CA VAL A 37 -1.94 5.87 5.72
C VAL A 37 -2.40 5.37 7.09
N GLU A 38 -3.53 5.85 7.59
CA GLU A 38 -4.13 5.38 8.85
C GLU A 38 -4.40 3.87 8.80
N ARG A 39 -4.98 3.37 7.71
CA ARG A 39 -5.24 1.92 7.53
C ARG A 39 -3.97 1.09 7.47
N ALA A 40 -2.93 1.60 6.82
CA ALA A 40 -1.63 0.92 6.80
C ALA A 40 -1.00 0.83 8.19
N LEU A 41 -1.09 1.90 8.97
CA LEU A 41 -0.62 1.92 10.37
C LEU A 41 -1.43 0.98 11.25
N GLU A 42 -2.75 0.98 11.14
CA GLU A 42 -3.64 0.07 11.87
C GLU A 42 -3.36 -1.40 11.54
N ALA A 43 -2.98 -1.69 10.30
CA ALA A 43 -2.56 -3.02 9.88
C ALA A 43 -1.15 -3.42 10.36
N GLY A 44 -0.45 -2.54 11.07
CA GLY A 44 0.87 -2.81 11.64
C GLY A 44 2.02 -2.66 10.64
N LEU A 45 1.80 -2.01 9.49
CA LEU A 45 2.87 -1.74 8.54
C LEU A 45 3.86 -0.71 9.07
N SER A 46 5.13 -0.88 8.71
CA SER A 46 6.23 -0.05 9.19
C SER A 46 6.36 1.23 8.37
N LEU A 47 5.99 2.37 8.96
CA LEU A 47 6.17 3.69 8.39
C LEU A 47 7.62 4.15 8.59
N GLU A 48 8.30 4.51 7.51
CA GLU A 48 9.65 5.09 7.55
C GLU A 48 9.64 6.61 7.48
N THR A 49 8.81 7.17 6.62
CA THR A 49 8.74 8.62 6.39
C THR A 49 7.30 9.05 6.15
N LEU A 50 6.85 10.05 6.88
CA LEU A 50 5.60 10.75 6.63
C LEU A 50 5.86 11.97 5.74
N LEU A 51 5.13 12.10 4.65
CA LEU A 51 5.21 13.23 3.73
C LEU A 51 3.98 14.11 3.92
N LEU A 52 4.22 15.38 4.17
CA LEU A 52 3.17 16.38 4.37
C LEU A 52 3.26 17.47 3.32
N GLY A 53 2.15 17.72 2.64
CA GLY A 53 1.98 18.83 1.71
C GLY A 53 1.66 20.14 2.44
N PRO A 54 1.62 21.27 1.71
CA PRO A 54 1.42 22.60 2.31
C PRO A 54 0.05 22.79 2.96
N LYS A 55 -0.93 21.99 2.57
CA LYS A 55 -2.32 22.05 3.09
C LYS A 55 -2.62 20.91 4.08
N ALA A 56 -1.60 20.16 4.51
CA ALA A 56 -1.76 19.18 5.56
C ALA A 56 -2.17 19.84 6.87
N ARG A 57 -2.98 19.16 7.65
CA ARG A 57 -3.45 19.68 8.94
C ARG A 57 -2.34 19.54 9.99
N PRO A 58 -2.29 20.43 10.99
CA PRO A 58 -1.29 20.30 12.08
C PRO A 58 -1.32 18.93 12.76
N GLU A 59 -2.50 18.34 12.96
CA GLU A 59 -2.68 17.04 13.59
C GLU A 59 -2.15 15.86 12.73
N ASP A 60 -2.01 16.04 11.42
CA ASP A 60 -1.52 14.98 10.54
C ASP A 60 -0.09 14.55 10.87
N ARG A 61 0.70 15.43 11.46
CA ARG A 61 2.06 15.14 11.92
C ARG A 61 2.11 14.03 12.97
N ALA A 62 1.05 13.86 13.75
CA ALA A 62 0.96 12.81 14.78
C ALA A 62 0.97 11.39 14.17
N LEU A 63 0.59 11.25 12.90
CA LEU A 63 0.64 9.96 12.20
C LEU A 63 2.07 9.41 12.08
N ALA A 64 3.09 10.26 12.19
CA ALA A 64 4.48 9.83 12.09
C ALA A 64 4.88 8.84 13.20
N GLY A 65 4.32 9.00 14.42
CA GLY A 65 4.59 8.08 15.53
C GLY A 65 6.07 7.87 15.89
N GLY A 66 6.94 8.81 15.52
CA GLY A 66 8.39 8.70 15.65
C GLY A 66 9.15 8.49 14.34
N ALA A 67 8.44 8.21 13.24
CA ALA A 67 9.05 8.17 11.91
C ALA A 67 9.48 9.58 11.46
N GLU A 68 10.36 9.63 10.47
CA GLU A 68 10.77 10.89 9.87
C GLU A 68 9.60 11.64 9.26
N VAL A 69 9.59 12.98 9.37
CA VAL A 69 8.62 13.84 8.71
C VAL A 69 9.31 14.74 7.69
N LEU A 70 8.85 14.66 6.44
CA LEU A 70 9.25 15.56 5.36
C LEU A 70 8.07 16.44 4.96
N GLU A 71 8.29 17.73 4.95
CA GLU A 71 7.35 18.71 4.38
C GLU A 71 7.75 18.98 2.93
N LEU A 72 6.81 18.82 2.02
CA LEU A 72 7.03 19.02 0.59
C LEU A 72 6.28 20.27 0.10
N SER A 73 6.91 21.05 -0.77
CA SER A 73 6.20 22.09 -1.52
C SER A 73 5.14 21.47 -2.42
N GLU A 74 4.21 22.27 -2.94
CA GLU A 74 3.22 21.80 -3.91
C GLU A 74 3.86 21.16 -5.14
N ARG A 75 4.95 21.74 -5.64
CA ARG A 75 5.68 21.23 -6.79
C ARG A 75 6.38 19.89 -6.52
N ALA A 76 7.02 19.77 -5.37
CA ALA A 76 7.65 18.54 -4.94
C ALA A 76 6.60 17.44 -4.70
N LEU A 77 5.50 17.78 -4.04
CA LEU A 77 4.40 16.86 -3.79
C LEU A 77 3.77 16.35 -5.09
N ALA A 78 3.52 17.24 -6.05
CA ALA A 78 2.97 16.88 -7.35
C ALA A 78 3.85 15.87 -8.10
N ARG A 79 5.17 15.95 -7.95
CA ARG A 79 6.09 14.99 -8.55
C ARG A 79 6.00 13.61 -7.90
N VAL A 80 5.86 13.54 -6.59
CA VAL A 80 5.77 12.29 -5.83
C VAL A 80 4.42 11.61 -6.01
N SER A 81 3.35 12.39 -6.06
CA SER A 81 1.98 11.91 -6.17
C SER A 81 1.72 11.10 -7.44
N ALA A 82 0.92 10.05 -7.29
CA ALA A 82 0.34 9.30 -8.41
C ALA A 82 -1.01 9.84 -8.88
N ARG A 83 -1.53 10.88 -8.21
CA ARG A 83 -2.85 11.47 -8.48
C ARG A 83 -2.69 12.82 -9.20
N GLU A 84 -3.66 13.14 -10.05
CA GLU A 84 -3.75 14.47 -10.66
C GLU A 84 -3.93 15.56 -9.58
N ASN A 85 -4.77 15.29 -8.59
CA ASN A 85 -4.91 16.12 -7.40
C ASN A 85 -4.21 15.44 -6.22
N PRO A 86 -2.98 15.86 -5.87
CA PRO A 86 -2.21 15.22 -4.83
C PRO A 86 -2.88 15.26 -3.46
N ALA A 87 -2.86 14.13 -2.75
CA ALA A 87 -3.21 14.12 -1.35
C ALA A 87 -2.14 14.88 -0.54
N GLN A 88 -2.54 15.45 0.59
CA GLN A 88 -1.64 16.25 1.42
C GLN A 88 -0.87 15.41 2.46
N VAL A 89 -1.25 14.15 2.61
CA VAL A 89 -0.60 13.18 3.49
C VAL A 89 -0.24 11.94 2.68
N LEU A 90 1.03 11.59 2.70
CA LEU A 90 1.54 10.34 2.13
C LEU A 90 2.47 9.68 3.15
N GLY A 91 2.66 8.37 3.01
CA GLY A 91 3.62 7.62 3.82
C GLY A 91 4.51 6.76 2.96
N VAL A 92 5.77 6.67 3.33
CA VAL A 92 6.72 5.67 2.80
C VAL A 92 6.76 4.52 3.79
N PHE A 93 6.34 3.35 3.36
CA PHE A 93 6.30 2.14 4.18
C PHE A 93 7.25 1.09 3.64
N ARG A 94 7.68 0.19 4.51
CA ARG A 94 8.38 -1.04 4.10
C ARG A 94 7.40 -2.02 3.48
N LEU A 95 7.82 -2.67 2.40
CA LEU A 95 7.05 -3.77 1.81
C LEU A 95 6.95 -4.90 2.83
N PRO A 96 5.73 -5.35 3.17
CA PRO A 96 5.56 -6.47 4.06
C PRO A 96 5.99 -7.77 3.37
N ARG A 97 6.62 -8.66 4.14
CA ARG A 97 6.87 -10.04 3.72
C ARG A 97 5.71 -10.88 4.20
N ARG A 98 5.04 -11.57 3.28
CA ARG A 98 3.88 -12.41 3.58
C ARG A 98 4.15 -13.84 3.13
N SER A 99 3.89 -14.79 4.03
CA SER A 99 4.02 -16.23 3.77
C SER A 99 2.80 -16.95 4.33
N LEU A 100 2.30 -17.94 3.63
CA LEU A 100 1.21 -18.80 4.12
C LEU A 100 1.65 -19.70 5.28
N ALA A 101 2.96 -19.87 5.48
CA ALA A 101 3.48 -20.68 6.59
C ALA A 101 2.98 -20.10 7.93
N GLY A 102 2.29 -20.91 8.69
CA GLY A 102 1.73 -20.52 9.99
C GLY A 102 0.36 -19.82 9.93
N VAL A 103 -0.23 -19.64 8.74
CA VAL A 103 -1.60 -19.15 8.62
C VAL A 103 -2.55 -20.26 9.08
N THR A 104 -3.41 -19.94 10.05
CA THR A 104 -4.48 -20.82 10.55
C THR A 104 -5.82 -20.20 10.28
N LEU A 105 -6.76 -21.00 9.79
CA LEU A 105 -8.12 -20.59 9.52
C LEU A 105 -9.08 -21.13 10.58
N GLY A 106 -10.17 -20.41 10.84
CA GLY A 106 -11.23 -20.89 11.71
C GLY A 106 -12.01 -22.05 11.11
N ALA A 107 -13.06 -22.49 11.79
CA ALA A 107 -13.85 -23.67 11.41
C ALA A 107 -14.67 -23.48 10.12
N ALA A 108 -15.03 -22.23 9.79
CA ALA A 108 -15.82 -21.91 8.59
C ALA A 108 -15.27 -20.63 7.93
N PRO A 109 -14.06 -20.70 7.34
CA PRO A 109 -13.42 -19.52 6.78
C PRO A 109 -14.00 -19.14 5.43
N LEU A 110 -14.07 -17.82 5.18
CA LEU A 110 -14.31 -17.28 3.84
C LEU A 110 -12.96 -17.01 3.17
N VAL A 111 -12.59 -17.86 2.23
CA VAL A 111 -11.33 -17.75 1.47
C VAL A 111 -11.63 -17.34 0.04
N LEU A 112 -10.96 -16.29 -0.42
CA LEU A 112 -11.03 -15.83 -1.79
C LEU A 112 -9.76 -16.26 -2.53
N VAL A 113 -9.92 -16.86 -3.72
CA VAL A 113 -8.79 -17.23 -4.59
C VAL A 113 -8.92 -16.49 -5.90
N LEU A 114 -7.95 -15.65 -6.22
CA LEU A 114 -7.97 -14.76 -7.38
C LEU A 114 -6.86 -15.15 -8.36
N LEU A 115 -7.25 -15.80 -9.44
CA LEU A 115 -6.36 -16.22 -10.52
C LEU A 115 -6.68 -15.44 -11.80
N GLY A 116 -5.69 -15.22 -12.64
CA GLY A 116 -5.88 -14.63 -13.97
C GLY A 116 -6.33 -13.17 -13.97
N LEU A 117 -6.05 -12.40 -12.92
CA LEU A 117 -6.36 -10.97 -12.89
C LEU A 117 -5.35 -10.17 -13.71
N GLU A 118 -5.83 -9.56 -14.78
CA GLU A 118 -4.99 -8.77 -15.69
C GLU A 118 -5.00 -7.27 -15.36
N LYS A 119 -6.06 -6.75 -14.71
CA LYS A 119 -6.24 -5.32 -14.49
C LYS A 119 -6.14 -4.94 -13.01
N PRO A 120 -5.21 -4.02 -12.64
CA PRO A 120 -5.05 -3.55 -11.26
C PRO A 120 -6.31 -2.95 -10.65
N GLY A 121 -7.14 -2.28 -11.46
CA GLY A 121 -8.39 -1.69 -11.01
C GLY A 121 -9.41 -2.73 -10.53
N ASN A 122 -9.49 -3.87 -11.21
CA ASN A 122 -10.37 -4.97 -10.80
C ASN A 122 -9.92 -5.57 -9.46
N LEU A 123 -8.61 -5.75 -9.27
CA LEU A 123 -8.08 -6.25 -8.01
C LEU A 123 -8.46 -5.35 -6.84
N GLY A 124 -8.28 -4.03 -6.97
CA GLY A 124 -8.65 -3.08 -5.93
C GLY A 124 -10.13 -3.16 -5.55
N ALA A 125 -11.02 -3.22 -6.54
CA ALA A 125 -12.46 -3.34 -6.31
C ALA A 125 -12.84 -4.67 -5.63
N ILE A 126 -12.22 -5.77 -6.04
CA ILE A 126 -12.45 -7.09 -5.45
C ILE A 126 -11.98 -7.11 -3.98
N LEU A 127 -10.80 -6.58 -3.69
CA LEU A 127 -10.30 -6.50 -2.31
C LEU A 127 -11.21 -5.65 -1.41
N ARG A 128 -11.73 -4.56 -1.93
CA ARG A 128 -12.70 -3.74 -1.21
C ARG A 128 -13.99 -4.52 -0.90
N ALA A 129 -14.50 -5.28 -1.85
CA ALA A 129 -15.68 -6.13 -1.66
C ALA A 129 -15.39 -7.26 -0.66
N ALA A 130 -14.22 -7.89 -0.73
CA ALA A 130 -13.79 -8.95 0.17
C ALA A 130 -13.67 -8.45 1.63
N ASP A 131 -13.15 -7.23 1.82
CA ASP A 131 -13.09 -6.59 3.14
C ASP A 131 -14.50 -6.37 3.72
N GLY A 132 -15.40 -5.83 2.90
CA GLY A 132 -16.80 -5.65 3.30
C GLY A 132 -17.55 -6.95 3.59
N ALA A 133 -17.18 -8.05 2.94
CA ALA A 133 -17.75 -9.37 3.16
C ALA A 133 -17.13 -10.13 4.35
N GLY A 134 -16.07 -9.58 4.95
CA GLY A 134 -15.37 -10.22 6.08
C GLY A 134 -14.54 -11.43 5.66
N ALA A 135 -13.88 -11.39 4.49
CA ALA A 135 -13.01 -12.48 4.05
C ALA A 135 -11.87 -12.72 5.07
N ASP A 136 -11.64 -13.98 5.40
CA ASP A 136 -10.61 -14.41 6.33
C ASP A 136 -9.23 -14.55 5.67
N LEU A 137 -9.21 -14.78 4.37
CA LEU A 137 -7.99 -14.95 3.59
C LEU A 137 -8.26 -14.63 2.12
N VAL A 138 -7.30 -13.98 1.48
CA VAL A 138 -7.29 -13.76 0.03
C VAL A 138 -5.98 -14.28 -0.55
N LEU A 139 -6.06 -15.25 -1.44
CA LEU A 139 -4.94 -15.77 -2.20
C LEU A 139 -4.98 -15.15 -3.60
N VAL A 140 -3.88 -14.54 -4.01
CA VAL A 140 -3.75 -13.96 -5.35
C VAL A 140 -2.63 -14.64 -6.11
N ALA A 141 -2.74 -14.71 -7.44
CA ALA A 141 -1.69 -15.27 -8.26
C ALA A 141 -0.34 -14.57 -8.03
N GLU A 142 0.72 -15.36 -7.96
CA GLU A 142 2.08 -14.84 -7.90
C GLU A 142 2.35 -13.87 -9.07
N GLY A 143 3.10 -12.81 -8.81
CA GLY A 143 3.39 -11.79 -9.82
C GLY A 143 2.40 -10.64 -9.89
N VAL A 144 1.25 -10.71 -9.20
CA VAL A 144 0.33 -9.57 -9.09
C VAL A 144 0.95 -8.45 -8.26
N ASP A 145 0.87 -7.22 -8.77
CA ASP A 145 1.38 -6.03 -8.08
C ASP A 145 0.36 -5.50 -7.05
N LEU A 146 0.47 -5.99 -5.81
CA LEU A 146 -0.44 -5.63 -4.71
C LEU A 146 -0.26 -4.19 -4.20
N PHE A 147 0.94 -3.63 -4.34
CA PHE A 147 1.32 -2.36 -3.72
C PHE A 147 1.45 -1.22 -4.72
N SER A 148 0.85 -1.36 -5.90
CA SER A 148 0.73 -0.26 -6.84
C SER A 148 -0.16 0.85 -6.27
N PRO A 149 0.11 2.13 -6.60
CA PRO A 149 -0.75 3.23 -6.18
C PRO A 149 -2.22 3.03 -6.55
N GLN A 150 -2.47 2.44 -7.72
CA GLN A 150 -3.82 2.20 -8.21
C GLN A 150 -4.58 1.13 -7.40
N VAL A 151 -3.94 0.03 -7.02
CA VAL A 151 -4.55 -1.01 -6.17
C VAL A 151 -4.85 -0.44 -4.79
N ILE A 152 -3.92 0.29 -4.20
CA ILE A 152 -4.13 0.94 -2.89
C ILE A 152 -5.32 1.89 -2.95
N ARG A 153 -5.38 2.75 -3.96
CA ARG A 153 -6.47 3.71 -4.15
C ARG A 153 -7.81 3.03 -4.37
N ASN A 154 -7.89 2.09 -5.31
CA ASN A 154 -9.13 1.44 -5.68
C ASN A 154 -9.67 0.50 -4.60
N SER A 155 -8.79 -0.08 -3.79
CA SER A 155 -9.19 -0.86 -2.61
C SER A 155 -9.49 0.01 -1.39
N THR A 156 -9.27 1.32 -1.46
CA THR A 156 -9.36 2.25 -0.30
C THR A 156 -8.54 1.80 0.90
N GLY A 157 -7.38 1.17 0.64
CA GLY A 157 -6.52 0.59 1.67
C GLY A 157 -6.93 -0.79 2.17
N ALA A 158 -7.96 -1.43 1.59
CA ALA A 158 -8.36 -2.80 1.97
C ALA A 158 -7.23 -3.82 1.77
N VAL A 159 -6.31 -3.57 0.83
CA VAL A 159 -5.11 -4.39 0.63
C VAL A 159 -4.25 -4.51 1.90
N PHE A 160 -4.33 -3.57 2.82
CA PHE A 160 -3.63 -3.60 4.11
C PHE A 160 -4.43 -4.30 5.20
N ALA A 161 -5.75 -4.11 5.21
CA ALA A 161 -6.65 -4.65 6.24
C ALA A 161 -6.88 -6.16 6.07
N LEU A 162 -6.86 -6.65 4.83
CA LEU A 162 -7.05 -8.06 4.51
C LEU A 162 -5.73 -8.84 4.57
N PRO A 163 -5.77 -10.11 5.01
CA PRO A 163 -4.67 -11.04 4.84
C PRO A 163 -4.60 -11.51 3.38
N VAL A 164 -3.93 -10.72 2.53
CA VAL A 164 -3.74 -10.99 1.10
C VAL A 164 -2.35 -11.58 0.89
N TYR A 165 -2.27 -12.75 0.25
CA TYR A 165 -1.04 -13.48 0.00
C TYR A 165 -0.85 -13.77 -1.49
N PRO A 166 0.23 -13.29 -2.12
CA PRO A 166 0.65 -13.77 -3.43
C PRO A 166 1.18 -15.20 -3.30
N VAL A 167 0.66 -16.10 -4.13
CA VAL A 167 1.01 -17.52 -4.10
C VAL A 167 1.06 -18.11 -5.50
N ALA A 168 1.91 -19.14 -5.68
CA ALA A 168 1.83 -19.98 -6.86
C ALA A 168 0.53 -20.80 -6.83
N GLU A 169 0.01 -21.17 -7.98
CA GLU A 169 -1.27 -21.90 -8.09
C GLU A 169 -1.21 -23.24 -7.33
N GLU A 170 -0.10 -23.96 -7.43
CA GLU A 170 0.11 -25.23 -6.73
C GLU A 170 0.20 -25.07 -5.21
N GLU A 171 0.71 -23.93 -4.74
CA GLU A 171 0.75 -23.61 -3.31
C GLU A 171 -0.65 -23.33 -2.79
N ALA A 172 -1.44 -22.56 -3.55
CA ALA A 172 -2.84 -22.29 -3.21
C ALA A 172 -3.65 -23.59 -3.14
N ALA A 173 -3.50 -24.48 -4.14
CA ALA A 173 -4.18 -25.76 -4.16
C ALA A 173 -3.84 -26.62 -2.93
N ARG A 174 -2.56 -26.75 -2.60
CA ARG A 174 -2.12 -27.50 -1.40
C ARG A 174 -2.59 -26.93 -0.08
N PHE A 175 -2.72 -25.61 -0.02
CA PHE A 175 -3.21 -24.93 1.19
C PHE A 175 -4.70 -25.18 1.44
N LEU A 176 -5.49 -25.38 0.36
CA LEU A 176 -6.94 -25.57 0.43
C LEU A 176 -7.36 -27.04 0.61
N GLU A 177 -6.44 -28.01 0.48
CA GLU A 177 -6.67 -29.44 0.76
C GLU A 177 -6.72 -29.71 2.27
#